data_30836e95381abe82b6c533b9ad6d040e
#
_entry.id   30836e95381abe82b6c533b9ad6d040e
#
_cell.length_a   1.000
_cell.length_b   1.000
_cell.length_c   1.000
_cell.angle_alpha   90.00
_cell.angle_beta   90.00
_cell.angle_gamma   90.00
#
_symmetry.space_group_name_H-M   'P 1'
#
loop_
_entity.id
_entity.type
_entity.pdbx_description
1 polymer ?
#
loop_
_entity_poly.entity_id
_entity_poly.type
_entity_poly.pdbx_seq_one_letter_code
_entity_poly.pdbx_strand_id
1 'polypeptide(L)'
;MSQRLGAVALLVHDYDEALQWFTDKLGFRLVEDTSLDGSKRWVTVAPAGSQGCGLVLAKADGARQRALVGGQGGGRVWLFLETDDFAREHEGMLARGIHFRESPSVLTQL
;
A
#
# COMPACT_ATOMS: atom_id res chain seq x y z
N MET A 1 -7.30 3.29 29.00
CA MET A 1 -6.42 2.50 28.10
C MET A 1 -7.02 2.46 26.71
N SER A 2 -6.23 2.70 25.70
CA SER A 2 -6.71 2.71 24.32
C SER A 2 -5.82 1.83 23.44
N GLN A 3 -6.41 1.35 22.36
CA GLN A 3 -5.71 0.52 21.37
C GLN A 3 -5.97 1.09 19.97
N ARG A 4 -5.09 0.78 19.05
CA ARG A 4 -5.26 1.12 17.64
C ARG A 4 -4.51 0.10 16.78
N LEU A 5 -4.97 -0.05 15.54
CA LEU A 5 -4.19 -0.80 14.57
C LEU A 5 -3.00 0.06 14.16
N GLY A 6 -1.79 -0.41 14.45
CA GLY A 6 -0.57 0.34 14.13
C GLY A 6 -0.16 0.19 12.69
N ALA A 7 -0.25 -1.03 12.16
CA ALA A 7 0.10 -1.33 10.79
C ALA A 7 -0.51 -2.66 10.37
N VAL A 8 -0.63 -2.84 9.06
CA VAL A 8 -1.09 -4.07 8.44
C VAL A 8 0.01 -4.54 7.49
N ALA A 9 0.39 -5.81 7.57
CA ALA A 9 1.43 -6.37 6.71
C ALA A 9 0.89 -6.61 5.29
N LEU A 10 1.67 -6.21 4.30
CA LEU A 10 1.41 -6.47 2.90
C LEU A 10 2.57 -7.26 2.31
N LEU A 11 2.24 -8.42 1.75
CA LEU A 11 3.23 -9.27 1.11
C LEU A 11 3.64 -8.68 -0.23
N VAL A 12 4.95 -8.53 -0.45
CA VAL A 12 5.51 -7.96 -1.67
C VAL A 12 6.67 -8.81 -2.17
N HIS A 13 7.03 -8.66 -3.44
CA HIS A 13 8.15 -9.39 -4.01
C HIS A 13 9.51 -8.80 -3.59
N ASP A 14 9.58 -7.49 -3.49
CA ASP A 14 10.82 -6.78 -3.20
C ASP A 14 10.51 -5.47 -2.47
N TYR A 15 11.34 -5.14 -1.46
CA TYR A 15 11.14 -3.92 -0.69
C TYR A 15 11.24 -2.65 -1.54
N ASP A 16 12.29 -2.52 -2.31
CA ASP A 16 12.55 -1.28 -3.05
C ASP A 16 11.56 -1.09 -4.19
N GLU A 17 11.20 -2.16 -4.87
CA GLU A 17 10.18 -2.13 -5.93
C GLU A 17 8.82 -1.67 -5.36
N ALA A 18 8.41 -2.27 -4.25
CA ALA A 18 7.14 -1.92 -3.61
C ALA A 18 7.17 -0.50 -3.06
N LEU A 19 8.27 -0.12 -2.40
CA LEU A 19 8.43 1.22 -1.84
C LEU A 19 8.34 2.28 -2.94
N GLN A 20 8.99 2.05 -4.06
CA GLN A 20 8.96 2.97 -5.19
C GLN A 20 7.53 3.13 -5.73
N TRP A 21 6.81 2.02 -5.87
CA TRP A 21 5.43 2.07 -6.36
C TRP A 21 4.53 2.85 -5.41
N PHE A 22 4.61 2.57 -4.11
CA PHE A 22 3.76 3.24 -3.13
C PHE A 22 4.06 4.73 -3.04
N THR A 23 5.33 5.13 -3.10
CA THR A 23 5.70 6.54 -2.97
C THR A 23 5.55 7.30 -4.27
N ASP A 24 6.04 6.77 -5.39
CA ASP A 24 6.06 7.50 -6.66
C ASP A 24 4.73 7.46 -7.38
N LYS A 25 4.02 6.34 -7.33
CA LYS A 25 2.76 6.19 -8.05
C LYS A 25 1.54 6.46 -7.19
N LEU A 26 1.47 5.85 -6.03
CA LEU A 26 0.30 6.01 -5.17
C LEU A 26 0.38 7.28 -4.31
N GLY A 27 1.56 7.85 -4.13
CA GLY A 27 1.72 9.08 -3.39
C GLY A 27 1.76 8.89 -1.87
N PHE A 28 2.02 7.67 -1.41
CA PHE A 28 2.20 7.42 0.01
C PHE A 28 3.53 7.97 0.47
N ARG A 29 3.66 8.19 1.77
CA ARG A 29 4.93 8.61 2.38
C ARG A 29 5.63 7.42 3.01
N LEU A 30 6.95 7.44 2.96
CA LEU A 30 7.78 6.49 3.70
C LEU A 30 7.74 6.87 5.17
N VAL A 31 7.31 5.94 6.03
CA VAL A 31 7.27 6.15 7.47
C VAL A 31 8.57 5.70 8.11
N GLU A 32 9.03 4.51 7.79
CA GLU A 32 10.25 3.96 8.36
C GLU A 32 10.88 2.96 7.38
N ASP A 33 12.21 2.93 7.35
CA ASP A 33 12.98 1.94 6.61
C ASP A 33 14.23 1.63 7.43
N THR A 34 14.19 0.52 8.15
CA THR A 34 15.24 0.13 9.07
C THR A 34 15.72 -1.28 8.73
N SER A 35 17.02 -1.43 8.56
CA SER A 35 17.61 -2.75 8.35
C SER A 35 17.53 -3.58 9.62
N LEU A 36 17.13 -4.83 9.45
CA LEU A 36 17.10 -5.83 10.50
C LEU A 36 18.24 -6.83 10.26
N ASP A 37 18.06 -8.06 10.72
CA ASP A 37 19.06 -9.10 10.50
C ASP A 37 19.04 -9.60 9.05
N GLY A 38 20.24 -9.79 8.49
CA GLY A 38 20.40 -10.31 7.13
C GLY A 38 19.81 -9.37 6.09
N SER A 39 18.94 -9.90 5.21
CA SER A 39 18.30 -9.12 4.17
C SER A 39 16.94 -8.56 4.59
N LYS A 40 16.55 -8.76 5.84
CA LYS A 40 15.25 -8.29 6.34
C LYS A 40 15.29 -6.80 6.63
N ARG A 41 14.20 -6.13 6.34
CA ARG A 41 14.01 -4.71 6.61
C ARG A 41 12.64 -4.47 7.22
N TRP A 42 12.55 -3.47 8.06
CA TRP A 42 11.29 -2.94 8.56
C TRP A 42 10.94 -1.72 7.71
N VAL A 43 10.04 -1.91 6.76
CA VAL A 43 9.67 -0.85 5.81
C VAL A 43 8.18 -0.57 5.96
N THR A 44 7.83 0.66 6.32
CA THR A 44 6.42 1.06 6.47
C THR A 44 6.11 2.28 5.63
N VAL A 45 4.94 2.27 5.04
CA VAL A 45 4.40 3.38 4.24
C VAL A 45 2.99 3.71 4.73
N ALA A 46 2.56 4.93 4.49
CA ALA A 46 1.22 5.38 4.88
C ALA A 46 0.70 6.42 3.89
N PRO A 47 -0.62 6.58 3.77
CA PRO A 47 -1.17 7.65 2.94
C PRO A 47 -0.64 9.02 3.34
N ALA A 48 -0.47 9.90 2.38
CA ALA A 48 -0.01 11.26 2.63
C ALA A 48 -0.99 11.97 3.56
N GLY A 49 -0.45 12.66 4.57
CA GLY A 49 -1.26 13.40 5.54
C GLY A 49 -1.94 12.52 6.59
N SER A 50 -1.81 11.21 6.50
CA SER A 50 -2.41 10.28 7.46
C SER A 50 -1.50 10.09 8.66
N GLN A 51 -2.10 10.01 9.85
CA GLN A 51 -1.42 9.60 11.08
C GLN A 51 -1.97 8.28 11.61
N GLY A 52 -2.80 7.63 10.82
CA GLY A 52 -3.40 6.36 11.20
C GLY A 52 -2.56 5.17 10.81
N CYS A 53 -3.24 4.06 10.57
CA CYS A 53 -2.61 2.79 10.21
C CYS A 53 -1.83 2.88 8.91
N GLY A 54 -0.62 2.32 8.91
CA GLY A 54 0.20 2.19 7.72
C GLY A 54 0.29 0.74 7.26
N LEU A 55 1.09 0.53 6.22
CA LEU A 55 1.39 -0.80 5.70
C LEU A 55 2.84 -1.15 5.98
N VAL A 56 3.07 -2.36 6.50
CA VAL A 56 4.40 -2.94 6.60
C VAL A 56 4.63 -3.77 5.35
N LEU A 57 5.66 -3.43 4.58
CA LEU A 57 6.00 -4.18 3.37
C LEU A 57 6.79 -5.43 3.79
N ALA A 58 6.20 -6.60 3.60
CA ALA A 58 6.79 -7.87 3.98
C ALA A 58 7.28 -8.59 2.73
N LYS A 59 8.61 -8.74 2.60
CA LYS A 59 9.18 -9.42 1.44
C LYS A 59 8.86 -10.89 1.47
N ALA A 60 8.30 -11.40 0.38
CA ALA A 60 7.95 -12.81 0.26
C ALA A 60 9.20 -13.69 0.39
N ASP A 61 9.10 -14.72 1.19
CA ASP A 61 10.16 -15.68 1.43
C ASP A 61 9.69 -17.05 0.95
N GLY A 62 10.37 -17.57 -0.07
CA GLY A 62 10.04 -18.86 -0.64
C GLY A 62 8.94 -18.80 -1.70
N ALA A 63 8.82 -19.91 -2.44
CA ALA A 63 7.93 -19.99 -3.59
C ALA A 63 6.45 -19.84 -3.20
N ARG A 64 6.07 -20.40 -2.05
CA ARG A 64 4.69 -20.32 -1.56
C ARG A 64 4.27 -18.87 -1.30
N GLN A 65 5.09 -18.12 -0.60
CA GLN A 65 4.78 -16.72 -0.31
C GLN A 65 4.79 -15.86 -1.57
N ARG A 66 5.76 -16.10 -2.45
CA ARG A 66 5.83 -15.36 -3.72
C ARG A 66 4.57 -15.58 -4.58
N ALA A 67 4.02 -16.77 -4.55
CA ALA A 67 2.78 -17.07 -5.29
C ALA A 67 1.57 -16.33 -4.73
N LEU A 68 1.62 -15.90 -3.49
CA LEU A 68 0.51 -15.20 -2.82
C LEU A 68 0.60 -13.69 -2.95
N VAL A 69 1.70 -13.15 -3.47
CA VAL A 69 1.81 -11.69 -3.68
C VAL A 69 0.72 -11.24 -4.65
N GLY A 70 -0.01 -10.19 -4.26
CA GLY A 70 -1.14 -9.68 -5.05
C GLY A 70 -2.46 -10.38 -4.76
N GLY A 71 -2.46 -11.49 -4.03
CA GLY A 71 -3.66 -12.25 -3.71
C GLY A 71 -4.09 -12.16 -2.25
N GLN A 72 -3.63 -11.16 -1.54
CA GLN A 72 -3.82 -11.07 -0.08
C GLN A 72 -5.29 -10.95 0.32
N GLY A 73 -6.12 -10.36 -0.53
CA GLY A 73 -7.56 -10.26 -0.29
C GLY A 73 -8.36 -11.48 -0.73
N GLY A 74 -7.72 -12.51 -1.25
CA GLY A 74 -8.41 -13.72 -1.70
C GLY A 74 -9.35 -13.46 -2.88
N GLY A 75 -9.03 -12.52 -3.75
CA GLY A 75 -9.88 -12.15 -4.88
C GLY A 75 -10.90 -11.07 -4.55
N ARG A 76 -10.93 -10.61 -3.31
CA ARG A 76 -11.82 -9.53 -2.86
C ARG A 76 -11.04 -8.24 -2.70
N VAL A 77 -11.75 -7.14 -2.55
CA VAL A 77 -11.14 -5.87 -2.16
C VAL A 77 -10.47 -6.05 -0.81
N TRP A 78 -9.21 -5.66 -0.73
CA TRP A 78 -8.44 -5.83 0.50
C TRP A 78 -8.36 -4.57 1.34
N LEU A 79 -8.14 -3.43 0.71
CA LEU A 79 -8.03 -2.14 1.40
C LEU A 79 -8.92 -1.10 0.74
N PHE A 80 -9.43 -0.20 1.55
CA PHE A 80 -10.16 0.98 1.11
C PHE A 80 -9.32 2.21 1.44
N LEU A 81 -9.02 3.00 0.43
CA LEU A 81 -8.32 4.26 0.60
C LEU A 81 -9.35 5.39 0.53
N GLU A 82 -9.52 6.10 1.63
CA GLU A 82 -10.41 7.25 1.68
C GLU A 82 -9.64 8.52 1.33
N THR A 83 -10.30 9.43 0.66
CA THR A 83 -9.73 10.73 0.30
C THR A 83 -10.79 11.81 0.45
N ASP A 84 -10.35 13.02 0.77
CA ASP A 84 -11.22 14.20 0.84
C ASP A 84 -11.39 14.90 -0.52
N ASP A 85 -10.65 14.48 -1.53
CA ASP A 85 -10.74 15.02 -2.88
C ASP A 85 -10.52 13.91 -3.92
N PHE A 86 -11.59 13.16 -4.18
CA PHE A 86 -11.53 12.02 -5.08
C PHE A 86 -11.07 12.40 -6.48
N ALA A 87 -11.65 13.46 -7.05
CA ALA A 87 -11.36 13.85 -8.44
C ALA A 87 -9.87 14.18 -8.61
N ARG A 88 -9.32 14.95 -7.69
CA ARG A 88 -7.92 15.34 -7.72
C ARG A 88 -6.99 14.15 -7.56
N GLU A 89 -7.29 13.27 -6.60
CA GLU A 89 -6.46 12.09 -6.35
C GLU A 89 -6.50 11.12 -7.53
N HIS A 90 -7.69 10.89 -8.08
CA HIS A 90 -7.85 10.01 -9.23
C HIS A 90 -7.07 10.54 -10.45
N GLU A 91 -7.19 11.84 -10.74
CA GLU A 91 -6.46 12.47 -11.82
C GLU A 91 -4.94 12.37 -11.62
N GLY A 92 -4.47 12.62 -10.41
CA GLY A 92 -3.06 12.50 -10.06
C GLY A 92 -2.54 11.08 -10.23
N MET A 93 -3.30 10.10 -9.80
CA MET A 93 -2.92 8.68 -9.94
C MET A 93 -2.84 8.28 -11.41
N LEU A 94 -3.80 8.71 -12.23
CA LEU A 94 -3.75 8.46 -13.68
C LEU A 94 -2.51 9.09 -14.30
N ALA A 95 -2.18 10.31 -13.90
CA ALA A 95 -1.00 11.02 -14.43
C ALA A 95 0.30 10.32 -14.05
N ARG A 96 0.32 9.63 -12.91
CA ARG A 96 1.48 8.85 -12.46
C ARG A 96 1.51 7.42 -13.01
N GLY A 97 0.56 7.07 -13.88
CA GLY A 97 0.56 5.79 -14.57
C GLY A 97 -0.12 4.65 -13.84
N ILE A 98 -0.94 4.93 -12.83
CA ILE A 98 -1.70 3.88 -12.16
C ILE A 98 -2.83 3.41 -13.07
N HIS A 99 -2.94 2.10 -13.21
CA HIS A 99 -4.00 1.47 -13.99
C HIS A 99 -5.18 1.10 -13.08
N PHE A 100 -6.35 1.64 -13.38
CA PHE A 100 -7.58 1.31 -12.66
C PHE A 100 -8.34 0.23 -13.41
N ARG A 101 -8.81 -0.78 -12.68
CA ARG A 101 -9.60 -1.86 -13.29
C ARG A 101 -10.99 -1.41 -13.67
N GLU A 102 -11.54 -0.44 -12.94
CA GLU A 102 -12.88 0.07 -13.15
C GLU A 102 -12.86 1.58 -13.20
N SER A 103 -13.76 2.16 -13.99
CA SER A 103 -13.94 3.59 -14.01
C SER A 103 -14.63 4.05 -12.71
N PRO A 104 -14.39 5.30 -12.28
CA PRO A 104 -15.08 5.83 -11.11
C PRO A 104 -16.60 5.76 -11.27
N SER A 105 -17.27 5.49 -10.17
CA SER A 105 -18.73 5.43 -10.10
C SER A 105 -19.22 6.26 -8.93
N VAL A 106 -20.55 6.38 -8.81
CA VAL A 106 -21.17 7.11 -7.70
C VAL A 106 -20.74 6.47 -6.36
N LEU A 107 -20.70 5.14 -6.29
CA LEU A 107 -20.28 4.45 -5.08
C LEU A 107 -18.82 4.69 -4.74
N THR A 108 -17.97 4.81 -5.77
CA THR A 108 -16.54 5.08 -5.58
C THR A 108 -16.32 6.47 -4.99
N GLN A 109 -17.22 7.40 -5.24
CA GLN A 109 -17.08 8.78 -4.82
C GLN A 109 -17.70 9.08 -3.46
N LEU A 110 -18.46 8.15 -2.93
CA LEU A 110 -19.05 8.30 -1.62
C LEU A 110 -18.09 7.94 -0.51
#